data_d472782ad4bbe24afb7c5f59ce4722d7
#
_entry.id   d472782ad4bbe24afb7c5f59ce4722d7
#
_cell.length_a   1.000
_cell.length_b   1.000
_cell.length_c   1.000
_cell.angle_alpha   90.00
_cell.angle_beta   90.00
_cell.angle_gamma   90.00
#
_symmetry.space_group_name_H-M   'P 1'
#
loop_
_entity.id
_entity.type
_entity.pdbx_description
1 polymer ?
#
loop_
_entity_poly.entity_id
_entity_poly.type
_entity_poly.pdbx_seq_one_letter_code
_entity_poly.pdbx_strand_id
1 'polypeptide(L)'
;ESLSHREVISLSGLKTGETLIDKELRNVEKNIARSPYVKSVSVRLQYPSTVQIFLTEYTPIAFIQTNQLKLVDRYGRVLPIPVEKDLNDLPVIIAKNTIEINDGSVISDTLLYGALDLLYTAQNVSVDLSQIISEINLLGKMPQLRLVQGGAELKIARENVVSQLLTFDFFLKKKISTDFLQRVSYVDLRFKNRVVVKKRG
;
A
#
# COMPACT_ATOMS: atom_id res chain seq x y z
N GLU A 1 6.08 -10.23 4.22
CA GLU A 1 5.12 -11.35 4.03
C GLU A 1 3.97 -11.19 5.03
N SER A 2 2.74 -11.39 4.59
CA SER A 2 1.53 -11.27 5.44
C SER A 2 1.15 -12.62 6.05
N LEU A 3 1.60 -13.70 5.45
CA LEU A 3 1.42 -15.06 5.94
C LEU A 3 2.76 -15.62 6.45
N SER A 4 2.76 -16.13 7.66
CA SER A 4 3.88 -16.89 8.19
C SER A 4 3.94 -18.28 7.53
N HIS A 5 5.10 -18.92 7.58
CA HIS A 5 5.27 -20.29 7.09
C HIS A 5 4.30 -21.29 7.77
N ARG A 6 4.03 -21.09 9.06
CA ARG A 6 3.07 -21.94 9.82
C ARG A 6 1.63 -21.75 9.33
N GLU A 7 1.22 -20.52 9.00
CA GLU A 7 -0.10 -20.26 8.46
C GLU A 7 -0.28 -20.88 7.09
N VAL A 8 0.73 -20.80 6.21
CA VAL A 8 0.69 -21.45 4.89
C VAL A 8 0.54 -22.96 5.04
N ILE A 9 1.27 -23.61 5.95
CA ILE A 9 1.12 -25.04 6.24
C ILE A 9 -0.30 -25.34 6.75
N SER A 10 -0.81 -24.56 7.68
CA SER A 10 -2.17 -24.72 8.21
C SER A 10 -3.23 -24.59 7.12
N LEU A 11 -3.12 -23.56 6.27
CA LEU A 11 -4.03 -23.33 5.14
C LEU A 11 -3.96 -24.47 4.10
N SER A 12 -2.79 -25.06 3.90
CA SER A 12 -2.61 -26.16 2.95
C SER A 12 -3.41 -27.41 3.32
N GLY A 13 -3.64 -27.63 4.63
CA GLY A 13 -4.24 -28.85 5.16
C GLY A 13 -3.36 -30.09 5.04
N LEU A 14 -2.08 -29.93 4.63
CA LEU A 14 -1.15 -31.05 4.48
C LEU A 14 -0.68 -31.59 5.83
N LYS A 15 -0.53 -32.90 5.90
CA LYS A 15 0.08 -33.60 7.04
C LYS A 15 1.28 -34.39 6.59
N THR A 16 2.29 -34.42 7.43
CA THR A 16 3.50 -35.21 7.16
C THR A 16 3.17 -36.69 7.13
N GLY A 17 3.66 -37.41 6.12
CA GLY A 17 3.45 -38.88 5.96
C GLY A 17 2.23 -39.24 5.12
N GLU A 18 1.44 -38.32 4.64
CA GLU A 18 0.35 -38.57 3.69
C GLU A 18 0.87 -38.82 2.28
N THR A 19 0.26 -39.75 1.54
CA THR A 19 0.52 -39.94 0.11
C THR A 19 -0.34 -38.97 -0.66
N LEU A 20 0.28 -38.17 -1.53
CA LEU A 20 -0.40 -37.14 -2.30
C LEU A 20 -0.52 -37.54 -3.78
N ILE A 21 -1.68 -37.27 -4.35
CA ILE A 21 -1.95 -37.39 -5.78
C ILE A 21 -2.25 -36.02 -6.38
N ASP A 22 -2.19 -35.85 -7.70
CA ASP A 22 -2.40 -34.56 -8.40
C ASP A 22 -3.71 -33.86 -8.04
N LYS A 23 -4.77 -34.62 -7.77
CA LYS A 23 -6.06 -34.05 -7.37
C LYS A 23 -5.97 -33.36 -5.98
N GLU A 24 -5.18 -33.90 -5.10
CA GLU A 24 -4.97 -33.36 -3.74
C GLU A 24 -4.12 -32.08 -3.80
N LEU A 25 -3.11 -32.02 -4.67
CA LEU A 25 -2.32 -30.80 -4.89
C LEU A 25 -3.20 -29.61 -5.33
N ARG A 26 -4.18 -29.86 -6.23
CA ARG A 26 -5.14 -28.80 -6.62
C ARG A 26 -6.06 -28.36 -5.48
N ASN A 27 -6.37 -29.24 -4.55
CA ASN A 27 -7.14 -28.87 -3.35
C ASN A 27 -6.30 -28.01 -2.41
N VAL A 28 -5.01 -28.32 -2.25
CA VAL A 28 -4.05 -27.51 -1.50
C VAL A 28 -3.97 -26.10 -2.08
N GLU A 29 -3.82 -25.95 -3.39
CA GLU A 29 -3.83 -24.66 -4.07
C GLU A 29 -5.11 -23.87 -3.76
N LYS A 30 -6.27 -24.52 -3.92
CA LYS A 30 -7.58 -23.90 -3.65
C LYS A 30 -7.73 -23.45 -2.20
N ASN A 31 -7.22 -24.24 -1.26
CA ASN A 31 -7.31 -23.91 0.17
C ASN A 31 -6.47 -22.67 0.50
N ILE A 32 -5.22 -22.63 0.01
CA ILE A 32 -4.32 -21.50 0.22
C ILE A 32 -4.86 -20.25 -0.51
N ALA A 33 -5.38 -20.39 -1.72
CA ALA A 33 -5.94 -19.30 -2.52
C ALA A 33 -7.18 -18.62 -1.89
N ARG A 34 -7.82 -19.24 -0.88
CA ARG A 34 -8.92 -18.63 -0.12
C ARG A 34 -8.45 -17.52 0.83
N SER A 35 -7.18 -17.49 1.16
CA SER A 35 -6.64 -16.42 1.99
C SER A 35 -6.69 -15.09 1.25
N PRO A 36 -7.23 -14.01 1.85
CA PRO A 36 -7.31 -12.69 1.21
C PRO A 36 -5.95 -12.07 0.93
N TYR A 37 -4.89 -12.57 1.54
CA TYR A 37 -3.52 -12.12 1.28
C TYR A 37 -2.91 -12.71 0.02
N VAL A 38 -3.45 -13.84 -0.47
CA VAL A 38 -2.84 -14.61 -1.56
C VAL A 38 -3.26 -14.07 -2.92
N LYS A 39 -2.28 -13.61 -3.69
CA LYS A 39 -2.46 -13.17 -5.08
C LYS A 39 -2.39 -14.35 -6.05
N SER A 40 -1.42 -15.24 -5.85
CA SER A 40 -1.28 -16.46 -6.63
C SER A 40 -0.58 -17.55 -5.82
N VAL A 41 -0.93 -18.80 -6.10
CA VAL A 41 -0.30 -19.97 -5.49
C VAL A 41 -0.12 -21.05 -6.54
N SER A 42 0.98 -21.78 -6.45
CA SER A 42 1.26 -22.96 -7.26
C SER A 42 1.91 -24.01 -6.36
N VAL A 43 1.41 -25.24 -6.45
CA VAL A 43 1.88 -26.35 -5.64
C VAL A 43 2.45 -27.43 -6.55
N ARG A 44 3.64 -27.92 -6.23
CA ARG A 44 4.33 -28.94 -7.01
C ARG A 44 4.83 -30.06 -6.10
N LEU A 45 4.75 -31.28 -6.59
CA LEU A 45 5.38 -32.43 -5.93
C LEU A 45 6.82 -32.55 -6.45
N GLN A 46 7.77 -32.52 -5.52
CA GLN A 46 9.17 -32.84 -5.78
C GLN A 46 9.45 -34.22 -5.20
N TYR A 47 9.61 -35.18 -6.10
CA TYR A 47 9.92 -36.56 -5.70
C TYR A 47 11.23 -36.65 -4.88
N PRO A 48 11.30 -37.58 -3.91
CA PRO A 48 10.30 -38.63 -3.61
C PRO A 48 9.18 -38.19 -2.64
N SER A 49 9.33 -37.12 -1.85
CA SER A 49 8.44 -36.88 -0.70
C SER A 49 8.29 -35.41 -0.29
N THR A 50 8.60 -34.46 -1.19
CA THR A 50 8.58 -33.02 -0.87
C THR A 50 7.46 -32.31 -1.64
N VAL A 51 6.69 -31.48 -0.95
CA VAL A 51 5.73 -30.55 -1.56
C VAL A 51 6.32 -29.14 -1.56
N GLN A 52 6.42 -28.54 -2.73
CA GLN A 52 6.85 -27.16 -2.88
C GLN A 52 5.63 -26.27 -3.12
N ILE A 53 5.49 -25.22 -2.33
CA ILE A 53 4.43 -24.22 -2.43
C ILE A 53 5.08 -22.89 -2.84
N PHE A 54 4.73 -22.40 -4.01
CA PHE A 54 5.13 -21.09 -4.52
C PHE A 54 3.98 -20.12 -4.31
N LEU A 55 4.22 -19.09 -3.50
CA LEU A 55 3.21 -18.14 -3.07
C LEU A 55 3.61 -16.73 -3.48
N THR A 56 2.65 -15.97 -4.00
CA THR A 56 2.77 -14.51 -4.17
C THR A 56 1.65 -13.86 -3.39
N GLU A 57 1.98 -12.88 -2.56
CA GLU A 57 1.01 -12.12 -1.78
C GLU A 57 0.66 -10.80 -2.46
N TYR A 58 -0.52 -10.26 -2.15
CA TYR A 58 -0.82 -8.86 -2.43
C TYR A 58 0.04 -7.96 -1.54
N THR A 59 0.53 -6.87 -2.11
CA THR A 59 1.35 -5.89 -1.40
C THR A 59 0.51 -4.65 -1.12
N PRO A 60 0.18 -4.35 0.14
CA PRO A 60 -0.51 -3.12 0.47
C PRO A 60 0.41 -1.92 0.26
N ILE A 61 -0.17 -0.78 -0.15
CA ILE A 61 0.54 0.49 -0.31
C ILE A 61 -0.01 1.60 0.59
N ALA A 62 -1.17 1.39 1.21
CA ALA A 62 -1.77 2.34 2.14
C ALA A 62 -2.74 1.63 3.10
N PHE A 63 -3.03 2.30 4.20
CA PHE A 63 -4.27 2.07 4.93
C PHE A 63 -5.41 2.83 4.26
N ILE A 64 -6.62 2.29 4.32
CA ILE A 64 -7.86 2.98 4.00
C ILE A 64 -8.73 3.07 5.25
N GLN A 65 -9.12 4.28 5.60
CA GLN A 65 -9.98 4.60 6.74
C GLN A 65 -11.34 5.08 6.23
N THR A 66 -12.37 4.32 6.55
CA THR A 66 -13.78 4.72 6.46
C THR A 66 -14.37 4.61 7.86
N ASN A 67 -15.49 3.90 8.06
CA ASN A 67 -15.97 3.43 9.36
C ASN A 67 -15.07 2.33 9.98
N GLN A 68 -14.24 1.71 9.18
CA GLN A 68 -13.24 0.71 9.56
C GLN A 68 -11.86 1.09 9.00
N LEU A 69 -10.81 0.49 9.54
CA LEU A 69 -9.45 0.59 9.03
C LEU A 69 -9.08 -0.75 8.38
N LYS A 70 -8.63 -0.69 7.13
CA LYS A 70 -8.16 -1.84 6.34
C LYS A 70 -6.90 -1.47 5.58
N LEU A 71 -6.27 -2.45 4.96
CA LEU A 71 -5.20 -2.22 4.00
C LEU A 71 -5.76 -2.19 2.58
N VAL A 72 -5.05 -1.51 1.69
CA VAL A 72 -5.39 -1.46 0.27
C VAL A 72 -4.14 -1.59 -0.59
N ASP A 73 -4.21 -2.40 -1.64
CA ASP A 73 -3.15 -2.49 -2.64
C ASP A 73 -3.29 -1.40 -3.72
N ARG A 74 -2.32 -1.30 -4.64
CA ARG A 74 -2.34 -0.31 -5.72
C ARG A 74 -3.55 -0.41 -6.66
N TYR A 75 -4.24 -1.54 -6.68
CA TYR A 75 -5.40 -1.78 -7.56
C TYR A 75 -6.73 -1.63 -6.82
N GLY A 76 -6.72 -1.11 -5.60
CA GLY A 76 -7.91 -0.91 -4.79
C GLY A 76 -8.42 -2.18 -4.11
N ARG A 77 -7.64 -3.27 -4.09
CA ARG A 77 -8.02 -4.49 -3.37
C ARG A 77 -7.87 -4.29 -1.88
N VAL A 78 -8.94 -4.56 -1.16
CA VAL A 78 -8.98 -4.47 0.30
C VAL A 78 -8.37 -5.72 0.91
N LEU A 79 -7.46 -5.53 1.84
CA LEU A 79 -6.77 -6.58 2.58
C LEU A 79 -7.03 -6.39 4.08
N PRO A 80 -7.20 -7.48 4.84
CA PRO A 80 -7.24 -7.39 6.29
C PRO A 80 -5.89 -6.98 6.85
N ILE A 81 -5.87 -6.39 8.05
CA ILE A 81 -4.63 -6.02 8.74
C ILE A 81 -4.09 -7.28 9.41
N PRO A 82 -2.87 -7.75 9.08
CA PRO A 82 -2.27 -8.89 9.75
C PRO A 82 -1.92 -8.57 11.21
N VAL A 83 -2.08 -9.56 12.10
CA VAL A 83 -1.97 -9.36 13.56
C VAL A 83 -0.53 -9.10 14.00
N GLU A 84 0.45 -9.67 13.31
CA GLU A 84 1.86 -9.68 13.76
C GLU A 84 2.79 -8.79 12.92
N LYS A 85 2.26 -7.91 12.06
CA LYS A 85 3.08 -7.12 11.13
C LYS A 85 3.17 -5.66 11.55
N ASP A 86 4.37 -5.15 11.61
CA ASP A 86 4.61 -3.71 11.71
C ASP A 86 4.38 -3.05 10.35
N LEU A 87 3.33 -2.24 10.26
CA LEU A 87 2.90 -1.52 9.06
C LEU A 87 2.94 -0.01 9.26
N ASN A 88 3.73 0.47 10.24
CA ASN A 88 3.74 1.87 10.69
C ASN A 88 4.15 2.87 9.59
N ASP A 89 4.80 2.40 8.54
CA ASP A 89 5.32 3.26 7.47
C ASP A 89 4.35 3.48 6.30
N LEU A 90 3.12 2.91 6.36
CA LEU A 90 2.15 3.10 5.29
C LEU A 90 1.29 4.35 5.52
N PRO A 91 1.05 5.15 4.46
CA PRO A 91 0.15 6.29 4.53
C PRO A 91 -1.30 5.88 4.76
N VAL A 92 -2.10 6.80 5.30
CA VAL A 92 -3.54 6.59 5.52
C VAL A 92 -4.33 7.37 4.46
N ILE A 93 -5.23 6.70 3.75
CA ILE A 93 -6.22 7.32 2.88
C ILE A 93 -7.53 7.41 3.66
N ILE A 94 -7.96 8.64 3.99
CA ILE A 94 -9.25 8.90 4.64
C ILE A 94 -10.31 9.02 3.56
N ALA A 95 -11.24 8.08 3.51
CA ALA A 95 -12.30 8.01 2.50
C ALA A 95 -13.69 8.16 3.14
N LYS A 96 -14.70 8.39 2.29
CA LYS A 96 -16.09 8.51 2.75
C LYS A 96 -16.61 7.18 3.29
N ASN A 97 -17.42 7.23 4.35
CA ASN A 97 -18.04 6.03 4.95
C ASN A 97 -19.02 5.31 4.01
N THR A 98 -19.41 5.93 2.89
CA THR A 98 -20.25 5.29 1.86
C THR A 98 -19.48 4.28 1.01
N ILE A 99 -18.14 4.23 1.13
CA ILE A 99 -17.31 3.25 0.45
C ILE A 99 -17.24 2.00 1.33
N GLU A 100 -17.75 0.89 0.81
CA GLU A 100 -17.67 -0.41 1.48
C GLU A 100 -16.27 -1.01 1.32
N ILE A 101 -15.67 -1.45 2.44
CA ILE A 101 -14.32 -2.02 2.49
C ILE A 101 -14.37 -3.45 3.06
N ASN A 102 -14.83 -4.39 2.25
CA ASN A 102 -14.86 -5.81 2.60
C ASN A 102 -13.56 -6.50 2.19
N ASP A 103 -13.04 -7.41 3.03
CA ASP A 103 -11.80 -8.14 2.74
C ASP A 103 -11.88 -8.90 1.41
N GLY A 104 -10.85 -8.73 0.58
CA GLY A 104 -10.75 -9.32 -0.75
C GLY A 104 -11.56 -8.61 -1.83
N SER A 105 -12.42 -7.64 -1.50
CA SER A 105 -13.13 -6.82 -2.50
C SER A 105 -12.17 -5.85 -3.20
N VAL A 106 -12.59 -5.34 -4.36
CA VAL A 106 -11.90 -4.26 -5.07
C VAL A 106 -12.80 -3.03 -5.06
N ILE A 107 -12.32 -1.95 -4.48
CA ILE A 107 -13.05 -0.69 -4.41
C ILE A 107 -12.98 -0.02 -5.79
N SER A 108 -14.13 0.40 -6.32
CA SER A 108 -14.24 1.14 -7.58
C SER A 108 -14.63 2.60 -7.30
N ASP A 109 -13.63 3.43 -6.95
CA ASP A 109 -13.80 4.86 -6.71
C ASP A 109 -12.67 5.65 -7.38
N THR A 110 -13.02 6.66 -8.19
CA THR A 110 -12.07 7.42 -9.02
C THR A 110 -11.10 8.26 -8.18
N LEU A 111 -11.54 8.81 -7.04
CA LEU A 111 -10.67 9.59 -6.17
C LEU A 111 -9.67 8.68 -5.45
N LEU A 112 -10.14 7.51 -5.01
CA LEU A 112 -9.28 6.49 -4.42
C LEU A 112 -8.21 6.03 -5.41
N TYR A 113 -8.59 5.70 -6.63
CA TYR A 113 -7.60 5.31 -7.66
C TYR A 113 -6.57 6.39 -7.91
N GLY A 114 -6.98 7.65 -7.96
CA GLY A 114 -6.06 8.78 -8.09
C GLY A 114 -5.08 8.90 -6.91
N ALA A 115 -5.54 8.63 -5.69
CA ALA A 115 -4.69 8.61 -4.50
C ALA A 115 -3.70 7.43 -4.52
N LEU A 116 -4.16 6.23 -4.88
CA LEU A 116 -3.31 5.04 -4.99
C LEU A 116 -2.26 5.18 -6.09
N ASP A 117 -2.64 5.74 -7.24
CA ASP A 117 -1.71 6.00 -8.35
C ASP A 117 -0.65 7.04 -7.96
N LEU A 118 -1.03 8.07 -7.22
CA LEU A 118 -0.10 9.06 -6.67
C LEU A 118 0.92 8.40 -5.73
N LEU A 119 0.46 7.59 -4.77
CA LEU A 119 1.33 6.89 -3.82
C LEU A 119 2.27 5.92 -4.54
N TYR A 120 1.75 5.16 -5.49
CA TYR A 120 2.57 4.27 -6.31
C TYR A 120 3.61 5.04 -7.13
N THR A 121 3.22 6.16 -7.70
CA THR A 121 4.14 7.03 -8.45
C THR A 121 5.22 7.61 -7.53
N ALA A 122 4.86 8.07 -6.33
CA ALA A 122 5.82 8.55 -5.34
C ALA A 122 6.84 7.47 -4.95
N GLN A 123 6.37 6.24 -4.73
CA GLN A 123 7.23 5.09 -4.40
C GLN A 123 8.22 4.76 -5.54
N ASN A 124 7.78 4.86 -6.80
CA ASN A 124 8.64 4.63 -7.96
C ASN A 124 9.63 5.76 -8.20
N VAL A 125 9.33 6.99 -7.81
CA VAL A 125 10.26 8.12 -7.87
C VAL A 125 11.34 7.98 -6.80
N SER A 126 10.94 7.70 -5.56
CA SER A 126 11.84 7.51 -4.42
C SER A 126 11.09 6.85 -3.25
N VAL A 127 11.72 5.86 -2.62
CA VAL A 127 11.17 5.22 -1.41
C VAL A 127 11.02 6.26 -0.30
N ASP A 128 12.02 7.12 -0.10
CA ASP A 128 11.99 8.18 0.93
C ASP A 128 10.81 9.12 0.70
N LEU A 129 10.48 9.42 -0.57
CA LEU A 129 9.37 10.29 -0.92
C LEU A 129 8.01 9.67 -0.57
N SER A 130 7.85 8.36 -0.79
CA SER A 130 6.61 7.66 -0.42
C SER A 130 6.40 7.64 1.09
N GLN A 131 7.46 7.52 1.87
CA GLN A 131 7.42 7.52 3.33
C GLN A 131 7.14 8.92 3.93
N ILE A 132 7.39 9.99 3.18
CA ILE A 132 7.10 11.36 3.62
C ILE A 132 5.60 11.69 3.54
N ILE A 133 4.83 11.05 2.68
CA ILE A 133 3.38 11.25 2.58
C ILE A 133 2.70 10.41 3.67
N SER A 134 2.08 11.07 4.66
CA SER A 134 1.43 10.37 5.77
C SER A 134 -0.07 10.16 5.59
N GLU A 135 -0.74 11.10 4.90
CA GLU A 135 -2.19 11.09 4.79
C GLU A 135 -2.65 11.65 3.45
N ILE A 136 -3.69 11.03 2.88
CA ILE A 136 -4.47 11.59 1.77
C ILE A 136 -5.94 11.62 2.20
N ASN A 137 -6.48 12.82 2.35
CA ASN A 137 -7.87 13.03 2.75
C ASN A 137 -8.76 13.24 1.52
N LEU A 138 -9.73 12.35 1.31
CA LEU A 138 -10.68 12.35 0.19
C LEU A 138 -12.09 12.81 0.57
N LEU A 139 -12.30 13.34 1.78
CA LEU A 139 -13.62 13.80 2.23
C LEU A 139 -14.09 15.08 1.54
N GLY A 140 -13.14 15.90 1.10
CA GLY A 140 -13.38 17.15 0.38
C GLY A 140 -13.64 16.98 -1.13
N LYS A 141 -13.85 18.10 -1.83
CA LYS A 141 -13.97 18.13 -3.29
C LYS A 141 -12.64 17.80 -4.00
N MET A 142 -11.53 18.08 -3.35
CA MET A 142 -10.17 17.83 -3.84
C MET A 142 -9.40 17.05 -2.80
N PRO A 143 -8.56 16.09 -3.21
CA PRO A 143 -7.66 15.38 -2.30
C PRO A 143 -6.74 16.37 -1.57
N GLN A 144 -6.59 16.19 -0.26
CA GLN A 144 -5.65 16.93 0.56
C GLN A 144 -4.56 15.97 1.02
N LEU A 145 -3.30 16.28 0.69
CA LEU A 145 -2.15 15.47 1.06
C LEU A 145 -1.45 16.11 2.26
N ARG A 146 -1.03 15.28 3.20
CA ARG A 146 -0.23 15.70 4.37
C ARG A 146 1.07 14.95 4.42
N LEU A 147 2.11 15.67 4.82
CA LEU A 147 3.44 15.12 5.02
C LEU A 147 3.62 14.72 6.48
N VAL A 148 4.41 13.64 6.73
CA VAL A 148 4.95 13.34 8.07
C VAL A 148 5.79 14.53 8.57
N GLN A 149 6.16 14.52 9.84
CA GLN A 149 7.01 15.55 10.45
C GLN A 149 6.39 16.95 10.50
N GLY A 150 5.12 17.03 10.88
CA GLY A 150 4.49 18.30 11.15
C GLY A 150 3.19 18.53 10.36
N GLY A 151 2.76 17.57 9.57
CA GLY A 151 1.48 17.62 8.85
C GLY A 151 1.39 18.77 7.86
N ALA A 152 2.53 19.20 7.26
CA ALA A 152 2.54 20.20 6.20
C ALA A 152 1.68 19.71 5.03
N GLU A 153 0.83 20.58 4.47
CA GLU A 153 0.03 20.26 3.31
C GLU A 153 0.92 20.18 2.05
N LEU A 154 0.79 19.12 1.25
CA LEU A 154 1.43 19.01 -0.05
C LEU A 154 0.41 19.29 -1.15
N LYS A 155 0.66 20.32 -1.96
CA LYS A 155 -0.19 20.72 -3.08
C LYS A 155 0.41 20.25 -4.40
N ILE A 156 -0.32 19.35 -5.09
CA ILE A 156 0.08 18.76 -6.37
C ILE A 156 -1.01 19.05 -7.41
N ALA A 157 -0.61 19.42 -8.65
CA ALA A 157 -1.52 19.46 -9.77
C ALA A 157 -1.75 18.05 -10.34
N ARG A 158 -2.92 17.81 -10.93
CA ARG A 158 -3.24 16.52 -11.57
C ARG A 158 -2.36 16.21 -12.78
N GLU A 159 -1.85 17.24 -13.42
CA GLU A 159 -1.00 17.13 -14.59
C GLU A 159 0.48 17.03 -14.18
N ASN A 160 1.25 16.24 -14.90
CA ASN A 160 2.71 16.11 -14.70
C ASN A 160 3.14 15.72 -13.27
N VAL A 161 2.38 14.86 -12.61
CA VAL A 161 2.63 14.39 -11.22
C VAL A 161 4.06 13.90 -11.06
N VAL A 162 4.55 13.07 -11.99
CA VAL A 162 5.93 12.52 -11.95
C VAL A 162 6.97 13.65 -11.87
N SER A 163 6.84 14.66 -12.74
CA SER A 163 7.78 15.81 -12.77
C SER A 163 7.74 16.63 -11.48
N GLN A 164 6.55 16.80 -10.89
CA GLN A 164 6.38 17.49 -9.62
C GLN A 164 7.03 16.71 -8.48
N LEU A 165 6.82 15.40 -8.41
CA LEU A 165 7.42 14.54 -7.42
C LEU A 165 8.95 14.46 -7.54
N LEU A 166 9.50 14.38 -8.77
CA LEU A 166 10.94 14.45 -9.00
C LEU A 166 11.53 15.78 -8.53
N THR A 167 10.83 16.89 -8.81
CA THR A 167 11.26 18.22 -8.34
C THR A 167 11.26 18.30 -6.81
N PHE A 168 10.28 17.68 -6.18
CA PHE A 168 10.19 17.63 -4.72
C PHE A 168 11.28 16.74 -4.12
N ASP A 169 11.51 15.55 -4.66
CA ASP A 169 12.58 14.65 -4.20
C ASP A 169 13.96 15.32 -4.27
N PHE A 170 14.24 15.99 -5.42
CA PHE A 170 15.46 16.76 -5.58
C PHE A 170 15.59 17.91 -4.56
N PHE A 171 14.48 18.61 -4.27
CA PHE A 171 14.44 19.66 -3.27
C PHE A 171 14.72 19.11 -1.87
N LEU A 172 14.12 17.99 -1.50
CA LEU A 172 14.35 17.31 -0.23
C LEU A 172 15.82 16.90 -0.07
N LYS A 173 16.42 16.31 -1.08
CA LYS A 173 17.82 15.85 -1.05
C LYS A 173 18.85 16.99 -0.98
N LYS A 174 18.53 18.17 -1.51
CA LYS A 174 19.52 19.28 -1.58
C LYS A 174 19.57 20.18 -0.37
N LYS A 175 18.51 20.35 0.40
CA LYS A 175 18.41 21.50 1.34
C LYS A 175 17.84 21.22 2.71
N ILE A 176 17.47 19.98 3.07
CA ILE A 176 16.53 19.87 4.18
C ILE A 176 17.07 18.98 5.28
N SER A 177 17.34 19.63 6.44
CA SER A 177 17.29 18.93 7.72
C SER A 177 15.85 18.49 7.99
N THR A 178 15.68 17.36 8.65
CA THR A 178 14.40 16.80 9.12
C THR A 178 13.49 17.84 9.78
N ASP A 179 14.08 18.84 10.47
CA ASP A 179 13.38 19.92 11.16
C ASP A 179 12.72 20.94 10.23
N PHE A 180 13.08 20.99 8.95
CA PHE A 180 12.52 21.99 8.04
C PHE A 180 11.04 21.75 7.79
N LEU A 181 10.62 20.52 7.50
CA LEU A 181 9.21 20.18 7.22
C LEU A 181 8.32 20.45 8.44
N GLN A 182 8.84 20.38 9.67
CA GLN A 182 8.09 20.72 10.87
C GLN A 182 7.72 22.21 10.94
N ARG A 183 8.56 23.07 10.36
CA ARG A 183 8.36 24.54 10.34
C ARG A 183 7.57 25.02 9.11
N VAL A 184 7.11 24.09 8.28
CA VAL A 184 6.41 24.40 7.03
C VAL A 184 4.90 24.22 7.19
N SER A 185 4.13 25.16 6.70
CA SER A 185 2.67 25.11 6.64
C SER A 185 2.19 24.32 5.42
N TYR A 186 2.77 24.64 4.26
CA TYR A 186 2.53 23.89 3.03
C TYR A 186 3.73 23.90 2.09
N VAL A 187 3.78 22.89 1.22
CA VAL A 187 4.66 22.80 0.06
C VAL A 187 3.78 22.77 -1.20
N ASP A 188 4.02 23.64 -2.15
CA ASP A 188 3.25 23.73 -3.37
C ASP A 188 4.12 23.42 -4.60
N LEU A 189 3.80 22.32 -5.29
CA LEU A 189 4.52 21.80 -6.46
C LEU A 189 3.84 22.13 -7.78
N ARG A 190 2.70 22.82 -7.76
CA ARG A 190 1.89 23.13 -8.96
C ARG A 190 2.57 24.07 -9.94
N PHE A 191 3.67 24.70 -9.54
CA PHE A 191 4.44 25.62 -10.38
C PHE A 191 5.57 24.87 -11.09
N LYS A 192 5.63 24.99 -12.40
CA LYS A 192 6.62 24.28 -13.22
C LYS A 192 8.06 24.53 -12.73
N ASN A 193 8.80 23.46 -12.43
CA ASN A 193 10.19 23.49 -11.98
C ASN A 193 10.45 24.34 -10.71
N ARG A 194 9.45 24.53 -9.87
CA ARG A 194 9.57 25.31 -8.61
C ARG A 194 8.90 24.59 -7.46
N VAL A 195 9.51 24.69 -6.30
CA VAL A 195 8.91 24.31 -5.02
C VAL A 195 8.64 25.59 -4.24
N VAL A 196 7.38 25.89 -3.99
CA VAL A 196 6.98 27.03 -3.17
C VAL A 196 6.67 26.54 -1.77
N VAL A 197 7.29 27.17 -0.77
CA VAL A 197 7.15 26.76 0.62
C VAL A 197 6.66 27.93 1.45
N LYS A 198 5.62 27.70 2.27
CA LYS A 198 5.17 28.64 3.27
C LYS A 198 5.58 28.14 4.65
N LYS A 199 6.38 28.94 5.38
CA LYS A 199 6.72 28.67 6.77
C LYS A 199 5.51 28.91 7.68
N ARG A 200 5.47 28.23 8.80
CA ARG A 200 4.54 28.57 9.90
C ARG A 200 5.00 29.89 10.51
N GLY A 201 4.07 30.79 10.76
CA GLY A 201 4.33 32.03 11.52
C GLY A 201 4.58 31.74 12.99
#